data_7f392da0a1d3ae5f5a0546b50d0ca06a
#
_entry.id   7f392da0a1d3ae5f5a0546b50d0ca06a
#
_cell.length_a   1.000
_cell.length_b   1.000
_cell.length_c   1.000
_cell.angle_alpha   90.00
_cell.angle_beta   90.00
_cell.angle_gamma   90.00
#
_symmetry.space_group_name_H-M   'P 1'
#
loop_
_entity.id
_entity.type
_entity.pdbx_description
1 polymer ?
#
loop_
_entity_poly.entity_id
_entity_poly.type
_entity_poly.pdbx_seq_one_letter_code
_entity_poly.pdbx_strand_id
1 'polypeptide(L)'
;DEPELDADEASALDVLAAPQVRIEARATGELDTRLCLARSGHLTARVVRAAGTATVDLPHCDGSADRMAALVAPVLGSAPPADPAVAASFPAEAGRAALRAGDAGEIGAALRAIGVDADAARLTGRVFARSQRSVECTLYAGGNRCATVVAVIDSPAGRVVVRTANEPGAGEWISV
;
A
#
# COMPACT_ATOMS: atom_id res chain seq x y z
N ASP A 1 6.01 38.85 6.43
CA ASP A 1 5.44 38.13 7.60
C ASP A 1 5.47 36.65 7.26
N GLU A 2 6.38 35.90 7.90
CA GLU A 2 6.30 34.45 7.89
C GLU A 2 5.09 34.05 8.77
N PRO A 3 4.22 33.15 8.30
CA PRO A 3 3.13 32.67 9.14
C PRO A 3 3.72 32.01 10.39
N GLU A 4 3.33 32.49 11.56
CA GLU A 4 3.70 31.90 12.84
C GLU A 4 2.92 30.57 12.97
N LEU A 5 3.63 29.45 13.03
CA LEU A 5 3.02 28.13 13.23
C LEU A 5 2.41 28.04 14.62
N ASP A 6 1.24 27.47 14.74
CA ASP A 6 0.68 27.16 16.04
C ASP A 6 1.42 25.98 16.71
N ALA A 7 1.14 25.73 17.99
CA ALA A 7 1.84 24.70 18.76
C ALA A 7 1.58 23.29 18.24
N ASP A 8 0.41 23.04 17.67
CA ASP A 8 0.04 21.72 17.10
C ASP A 8 0.73 21.53 15.76
N GLU A 9 0.81 22.57 14.93
CA GLU A 9 1.55 22.55 13.67
C GLU A 9 3.04 22.29 13.89
N ALA A 10 3.64 22.99 14.86
CA ALA A 10 5.04 22.78 15.24
C ALA A 10 5.29 21.35 15.72
N SER A 11 4.41 20.82 16.58
CA SER A 11 4.48 19.44 17.08
C SER A 11 4.34 18.42 15.96
N ALA A 12 3.44 18.65 14.99
CA ALA A 12 3.29 17.77 13.84
C ALA A 12 4.53 17.74 12.97
N LEU A 13 5.17 18.89 12.72
CA LEU A 13 6.42 18.97 11.96
C LEU A 13 7.56 18.24 12.66
N ASP A 14 7.70 18.34 13.98
CA ASP A 14 8.70 17.60 14.75
C ASP A 14 8.54 16.08 14.61
N VAL A 15 7.30 15.58 14.70
CA VAL A 15 7.00 14.15 14.49
C VAL A 15 7.34 13.70 13.06
N LEU A 16 7.02 14.52 12.07
CA LEU A 16 7.28 14.21 10.66
C LEU A 16 8.77 14.24 10.32
N ALA A 17 9.54 15.12 10.97
CA ALA A 17 10.97 15.26 10.73
C ALA A 17 11.79 14.07 11.26
N ALA A 18 11.38 13.46 12.41
CA ALA A 18 12.12 12.37 13.04
C ALA A 18 11.19 11.25 13.54
N PRO A 19 10.46 10.57 12.65
CA PRO A 19 9.54 9.50 13.04
C PRO A 19 10.27 8.23 13.45
N GLN A 20 9.77 7.57 14.49
CA GLN A 20 10.17 6.20 14.86
C GLN A 20 9.50 5.16 13.95
N VAL A 21 8.24 5.43 13.58
CA VAL A 21 7.45 4.64 12.63
C VAL A 21 6.79 5.60 11.65
N ARG A 22 6.80 5.24 10.38
CA ARG A 22 6.11 5.99 9.32
C ARG A 22 5.40 5.04 8.37
N ILE A 23 4.16 5.36 8.06
CA ILE A 23 3.38 4.69 7.01
C ILE A 23 3.13 5.72 5.92
N GLU A 24 3.53 5.39 4.70
CA GLU A 24 3.20 6.17 3.52
C GLU A 24 2.20 5.37 2.69
N ALA A 25 1.08 5.99 2.33
CA ALA A 25 0.11 5.40 1.43
C ALA A 25 -0.08 6.31 0.22
N ARG A 26 -0.05 5.71 -0.97
CA ARG A 26 -0.30 6.39 -2.23
C ARG A 26 -1.42 5.66 -2.96
N ALA A 27 -2.55 6.32 -3.11
CA ALA A 27 -3.65 5.88 -3.95
C ALA A 27 -3.54 6.51 -5.33
N THR A 28 -3.67 5.70 -6.38
CA THR A 28 -3.75 6.12 -7.78
C THR A 28 -5.07 5.66 -8.38
N GLY A 29 -5.68 6.46 -9.24
CA GLY A 29 -6.98 6.23 -9.85
C GLY A 29 -7.62 7.55 -10.23
N GLU A 30 -8.92 7.73 -10.00
CA GLU A 30 -9.63 8.98 -10.30
C GLU A 30 -9.07 10.19 -9.54
N LEU A 31 -8.65 9.99 -8.30
CA LEU A 31 -8.04 11.02 -7.46
C LEU A 31 -6.74 10.49 -6.87
N ASP A 32 -5.64 11.15 -7.21
CA ASP A 32 -4.34 10.90 -6.58
C ASP A 32 -4.39 11.36 -5.12
N THR A 33 -4.28 10.42 -4.19
CA THR A 33 -4.26 10.71 -2.76
C THR A 33 -2.97 10.16 -2.16
N ARG A 34 -2.32 10.97 -1.34
CA ARG A 34 -1.15 10.56 -0.57
C ARG A 34 -1.42 10.77 0.90
N LEU A 35 -1.01 9.81 1.71
CA LEU A 35 -1.05 9.90 3.16
C LEU A 35 0.34 9.60 3.69
N CYS A 36 0.78 10.41 4.64
CA CYS A 36 1.90 10.10 5.52
C CYS A 36 1.37 10.08 6.95
N LEU A 37 1.51 8.95 7.62
CA LEU A 37 1.22 8.78 9.03
C LEU A 37 2.54 8.52 9.75
N ALA A 38 2.96 9.44 10.60
CA ALA A 38 4.23 9.40 11.31
C ALA A 38 4.00 9.34 12.81
N ARG A 39 4.81 8.58 13.55
CA ARG A 39 4.74 8.50 15.00
C ARG A 39 6.11 8.65 15.62
N SER A 40 6.18 9.46 16.68
CA SER A 40 7.34 9.62 17.55
C SER A 40 6.86 9.72 19.00
N GLY A 41 7.36 8.81 19.87
CA GLY A 41 6.88 8.69 21.24
C GLY A 41 5.38 8.40 21.32
N HIS A 42 4.62 9.31 21.97
CA HIS A 42 3.17 9.23 22.13
C HIS A 42 2.40 10.05 21.09
N LEU A 43 3.09 10.87 20.31
CA LEU A 43 2.47 11.72 19.29
C LEU A 43 2.40 10.99 17.94
N THR A 44 1.31 11.22 17.25
CA THR A 44 1.09 10.77 15.88
C THR A 44 0.69 11.96 15.03
N ALA A 45 1.40 12.19 13.93
CA ALA A 45 1.07 13.20 12.93
C ALA A 45 0.57 12.52 11.66
N ARG A 46 -0.47 13.10 11.04
CA ARG A 46 -1.00 12.64 9.77
C ARG A 46 -1.02 13.78 8.77
N VAL A 47 -0.49 13.53 7.58
CA VAL A 47 -0.58 14.42 6.43
C VAL A 47 -1.38 13.71 5.35
N VAL A 48 -2.42 14.35 4.84
CA VAL A 48 -3.17 13.86 3.69
C VAL A 48 -3.11 14.90 2.59
N ARG A 49 -2.69 14.49 1.41
CA ARG A 49 -2.71 15.33 0.21
C ARG A 49 -3.68 14.72 -0.81
N ALA A 50 -4.70 15.48 -1.18
CA ALA A 50 -5.70 15.10 -2.18
C ALA A 50 -6.18 16.36 -2.93
N ALA A 51 -6.44 16.25 -4.22
CA ALA A 51 -7.00 17.32 -5.06
C ALA A 51 -6.24 18.67 -4.94
N GLY A 52 -4.91 18.62 -4.79
CA GLY A 52 -4.07 19.83 -4.67
C GLY A 52 -4.02 20.45 -3.28
N THR A 53 -4.80 19.93 -2.33
CA THR A 53 -4.82 20.39 -0.93
C THR A 53 -4.03 19.43 -0.05
N ALA A 54 -3.31 19.97 0.93
CA ALA A 54 -2.68 19.19 1.99
C ALA A 54 -3.32 19.58 3.34
N THR A 55 -3.66 18.57 4.14
CA THR A 55 -4.11 18.75 5.54
C THR A 55 -3.14 18.07 6.47
N VAL A 56 -2.87 18.69 7.62
CA VAL A 56 -2.02 18.18 8.68
C VAL A 56 -2.83 18.12 9.95
N ASP A 57 -2.79 17.02 10.68
CA ASP A 57 -3.44 16.88 11.97
C ASP A 57 -2.64 15.95 12.92
N LEU A 58 -2.98 16.01 14.20
CA LEU A 58 -2.44 15.18 15.27
C LEU A 58 -3.54 14.23 15.79
N PRO A 59 -3.85 13.12 15.08
CA PRO A 59 -4.88 12.21 15.51
C PRO A 59 -4.50 11.51 16.81
N HIS A 60 -5.47 11.34 17.71
CA HIS A 60 -5.26 10.51 18.90
C HIS A 60 -5.02 9.05 18.48
N CYS A 61 -3.85 8.52 18.84
CA CYS A 61 -3.43 7.17 18.50
C CYS A 61 -2.57 6.59 19.63
N ASP A 62 -3.01 5.45 20.19
CA ASP A 62 -2.26 4.72 21.22
C ASP A 62 -1.02 3.99 20.67
N GLY A 63 -0.86 3.99 19.34
CA GLY A 63 0.23 3.35 18.62
C GLY A 63 0.04 1.86 18.40
N SER A 64 -1.12 1.29 18.73
CA SER A 64 -1.47 -0.06 18.32
C SER A 64 -1.56 -0.18 16.80
N ALA A 65 -1.27 -1.37 16.29
CA ALA A 65 -1.37 -1.65 14.85
C ALA A 65 -2.79 -1.38 14.33
N ASP A 66 -3.81 -1.72 15.10
CA ASP A 66 -5.23 -1.52 14.73
C ASP A 66 -5.58 -0.03 14.61
N ARG A 67 -5.12 0.81 15.54
CA ARG A 67 -5.36 2.26 15.45
C ARG A 67 -4.60 2.90 14.31
N MET A 68 -3.34 2.50 14.09
CA MET A 68 -2.57 2.96 12.94
C MET A 68 -3.26 2.54 11.62
N ALA A 69 -3.70 1.28 11.51
CA ALA A 69 -4.45 0.80 10.35
C ALA A 69 -5.77 1.56 10.14
N ALA A 70 -6.52 1.85 11.21
CA ALA A 70 -7.76 2.62 11.13
C ALA A 70 -7.53 4.05 10.59
N LEU A 71 -6.38 4.67 10.88
CA LEU A 71 -6.02 5.99 10.35
C LEU A 71 -5.64 5.96 8.86
N VAL A 72 -5.17 4.82 8.37
CA VAL A 72 -4.83 4.60 6.94
C VAL A 72 -6.05 4.14 6.13
N ALA A 73 -6.99 3.42 6.75
CA ALA A 73 -8.14 2.81 6.10
C ALA A 73 -8.94 3.73 5.15
N PRO A 74 -9.17 5.03 5.45
CA PRO A 74 -9.86 5.92 4.52
C PRO A 74 -9.19 6.05 3.16
N VAL A 75 -7.85 5.95 3.10
CA VAL A 75 -7.10 5.98 1.82
C VAL A 75 -7.23 4.66 1.08
N LEU A 76 -7.43 3.54 1.79
CA LEU A 76 -7.67 2.26 1.13
C LEU A 76 -9.03 2.21 0.42
N GLY A 77 -10.01 2.97 0.91
CA GLY A 77 -11.36 2.95 0.38
C GLY A 77 -12.06 1.61 0.60
N SER A 78 -13.24 1.46 0.00
CA SER A 78 -14.08 0.25 0.12
C SER A 78 -14.25 -0.39 -1.25
N ALA A 79 -13.94 -1.67 -1.36
CA ALA A 79 -14.25 -2.51 -2.52
C ALA A 79 -14.45 -3.96 -2.05
N PRO A 80 -15.35 -4.73 -2.68
CA PRO A 80 -15.53 -6.14 -2.34
C PRO A 80 -14.27 -6.94 -2.65
N PRO A 81 -13.99 -8.02 -1.90
CA PRO A 81 -12.90 -8.93 -2.24
C PRO A 81 -13.15 -9.57 -3.61
N ALA A 82 -12.08 -9.99 -4.26
CA ALA A 82 -12.20 -10.77 -5.49
C ALA A 82 -12.85 -12.13 -5.21
N ASP A 83 -13.68 -12.59 -6.15
CA ASP A 83 -14.38 -13.87 -6.07
C ASP A 83 -14.08 -14.72 -7.32
N PRO A 84 -13.69 -15.99 -7.16
CA PRO A 84 -13.38 -16.66 -5.90
C PRO A 84 -12.13 -16.09 -5.22
N ALA A 85 -12.05 -16.19 -3.89
CA ALA A 85 -10.84 -15.85 -3.16
C ALA A 85 -9.74 -16.86 -3.52
N VAL A 86 -8.61 -16.36 -3.98
CA VAL A 86 -7.42 -17.16 -4.31
C VAL A 86 -6.20 -16.58 -3.63
N ALA A 87 -5.23 -17.42 -3.37
CA ALA A 87 -3.93 -16.99 -2.90
C ALA A 87 -2.85 -17.58 -3.81
N ALA A 88 -1.86 -16.77 -4.16
CA ALA A 88 -0.71 -17.22 -4.94
C ALA A 88 0.56 -16.56 -4.39
N SER A 89 1.67 -17.29 -4.48
CA SER A 89 3.00 -16.75 -4.20
C SER A 89 3.95 -17.16 -5.31
N PHE A 90 4.82 -16.25 -5.71
CA PHE A 90 5.76 -16.48 -6.81
C PHE A 90 7.01 -15.59 -6.65
N PRO A 91 8.15 -15.97 -7.26
CA PRO A 91 9.37 -15.16 -7.22
C PRO A 91 9.12 -13.75 -7.77
N ALA A 92 9.58 -12.72 -7.06
CA ALA A 92 9.21 -11.33 -7.33
C ALA A 92 9.66 -10.86 -8.72
N GLU A 93 10.86 -11.20 -9.16
CA GLU A 93 11.37 -10.79 -10.47
C GLU A 93 10.54 -11.39 -11.61
N ALA A 94 10.32 -12.71 -11.59
CA ALA A 94 9.51 -13.40 -12.58
C ALA A 94 8.05 -12.93 -12.56
N GLY A 95 7.49 -12.72 -11.36
CA GLY A 95 6.15 -12.19 -11.17
C GLY A 95 5.98 -10.78 -11.72
N ARG A 96 6.92 -9.85 -11.44
CA ARG A 96 6.90 -8.50 -12.01
C ARG A 96 6.97 -8.52 -13.55
N ALA A 97 7.73 -9.45 -14.12
CA ALA A 97 7.78 -9.63 -15.57
C ALA A 97 6.45 -10.14 -16.12
N ALA A 98 5.85 -11.16 -15.48
CA ALA A 98 4.56 -11.71 -15.85
C ALA A 98 3.43 -10.70 -15.77
N LEU A 99 3.38 -9.87 -14.71
CA LEU A 99 2.36 -8.84 -14.51
C LEU A 99 2.43 -7.70 -15.54
N ARG A 100 3.53 -7.57 -16.28
CA ARG A 100 3.69 -6.60 -17.38
C ARG A 100 3.45 -7.18 -18.77
N ALA A 101 3.04 -8.43 -18.88
CA ALA A 101 2.97 -9.14 -20.15
C ALA A 101 1.90 -8.63 -21.12
N GLY A 102 0.96 -7.79 -20.67
CA GLY A 102 -0.05 -7.19 -21.55
C GLY A 102 -1.49 -7.41 -21.08
N ASP A 103 -2.29 -8.16 -21.78
CA ASP A 103 -3.70 -8.39 -21.42
C ASP A 103 -3.88 -9.47 -20.34
N ALA A 104 -5.13 -9.65 -19.88
CA ALA A 104 -5.46 -10.59 -18.81
C ALA A 104 -5.05 -12.05 -19.15
N GLY A 105 -5.16 -12.44 -20.41
CA GLY A 105 -4.80 -13.79 -20.88
C GLY A 105 -3.29 -13.98 -20.88
N GLU A 106 -2.55 -13.00 -21.38
CA GLU A 106 -1.08 -13.01 -21.44
C GLU A 106 -0.47 -13.00 -20.03
N ILE A 107 -0.98 -12.15 -19.12
CA ILE A 107 -0.57 -12.14 -17.71
C ILE A 107 -0.85 -13.52 -17.10
N GLY A 108 -2.05 -14.06 -17.27
CA GLY A 108 -2.41 -15.38 -16.76
C GLY A 108 -1.55 -16.51 -17.31
N ALA A 109 -1.20 -16.47 -18.60
CA ALA A 109 -0.30 -17.45 -19.22
C ALA A 109 1.11 -17.34 -18.64
N ALA A 110 1.65 -16.14 -18.50
CA ALA A 110 2.98 -15.89 -17.94
C ALA A 110 3.07 -16.33 -16.47
N LEU A 111 2.03 -16.07 -15.66
CA LEU A 111 1.97 -16.54 -14.27
C LEU A 111 1.95 -18.06 -14.17
N ARG A 112 1.19 -18.76 -15.04
CA ARG A 112 1.20 -20.23 -15.09
C ARG A 112 2.59 -20.77 -15.48
N ALA A 113 3.27 -20.11 -16.39
CA ALA A 113 4.61 -20.54 -16.81
C ALA A 113 5.65 -20.51 -15.68
N ILE A 114 5.42 -19.69 -14.63
CA ILE A 114 6.25 -19.67 -13.41
C ILE A 114 5.66 -20.48 -12.26
N GLY A 115 4.65 -21.34 -12.52
CA GLY A 115 4.11 -22.29 -11.56
C GLY A 115 2.91 -21.83 -10.74
N VAL A 116 2.30 -20.68 -11.05
CA VAL A 116 1.07 -20.23 -10.38
C VAL A 116 -0.10 -21.09 -10.83
N ASP A 117 -0.95 -21.50 -9.90
CA ASP A 117 -2.19 -22.24 -10.17
C ASP A 117 -3.04 -21.55 -11.23
N ALA A 118 -3.76 -22.33 -12.02
CA ALA A 118 -4.50 -21.84 -13.18
C ALA A 118 -5.62 -20.85 -12.82
N ASP A 119 -6.33 -21.09 -11.71
CA ASP A 119 -7.43 -20.21 -11.28
C ASP A 119 -6.87 -18.92 -10.67
N ALA A 120 -5.82 -19.02 -9.84
CA ALA A 120 -5.11 -17.88 -9.30
C ALA A 120 -4.46 -17.02 -10.41
N ALA A 121 -3.82 -17.64 -11.39
CA ALA A 121 -3.21 -16.94 -12.52
C ALA A 121 -4.26 -16.20 -13.37
N ARG A 122 -5.42 -16.83 -13.63
CA ARG A 122 -6.53 -16.23 -14.36
C ARG A 122 -7.15 -15.06 -13.63
N LEU A 123 -7.39 -15.19 -12.32
CA LEU A 123 -7.93 -14.09 -11.51
C LEU A 123 -6.93 -12.93 -11.43
N THR A 124 -5.67 -13.21 -11.12
CA THR A 124 -4.60 -12.20 -11.06
C THR A 124 -4.50 -11.45 -12.40
N GLY A 125 -4.51 -12.16 -13.52
CA GLY A 125 -4.51 -11.55 -14.85
C GLY A 125 -5.70 -10.59 -15.05
N ARG A 126 -6.93 -11.00 -14.67
CA ARG A 126 -8.12 -10.14 -14.77
C ARG A 126 -8.04 -8.89 -13.90
N VAL A 127 -7.53 -9.04 -12.68
CA VAL A 127 -7.40 -7.92 -11.73
C VAL A 127 -6.38 -6.91 -12.23
N PHE A 128 -5.19 -7.37 -12.61
CA PHE A 128 -4.11 -6.47 -13.01
C PHE A 128 -4.36 -5.79 -14.35
N ALA A 129 -4.88 -6.52 -15.35
CA ALA A 129 -5.18 -5.93 -16.67
C ALA A 129 -6.32 -4.91 -16.65
N ARG A 130 -7.18 -4.93 -15.62
CA ARG A 130 -8.33 -4.04 -15.48
C ARG A 130 -8.31 -3.26 -14.16
N SER A 131 -7.13 -3.02 -13.63
CA SER A 131 -6.96 -2.22 -12.41
C SER A 131 -7.55 -0.82 -12.63
N GLN A 132 -8.49 -0.44 -11.76
CA GLN A 132 -9.13 0.88 -11.74
C GLN A 132 -8.50 1.79 -10.69
N ARG A 133 -8.02 1.18 -9.62
CA ARG A 133 -7.39 1.89 -8.51
C ARG A 133 -6.34 1.00 -7.87
N SER A 134 -5.23 1.59 -7.49
CA SER A 134 -4.25 0.93 -6.64
C SER A 134 -3.87 1.81 -5.46
N VAL A 135 -3.61 1.17 -4.32
CA VAL A 135 -3.05 1.84 -3.14
C VAL A 135 -1.81 1.08 -2.73
N GLU A 136 -0.68 1.76 -2.76
CA GLU A 136 0.58 1.24 -2.24
C GLU A 136 0.80 1.81 -0.84
N CYS A 137 1.03 0.93 0.13
CA CYS A 137 1.36 1.28 1.50
C CYS A 137 2.78 0.79 1.82
N THR A 138 3.64 1.71 2.23
CA THR A 138 5.01 1.39 2.67
C THR A 138 5.13 1.70 4.16
N LEU A 139 5.57 0.71 4.94
CA LEU A 139 5.89 0.86 6.35
C LEU A 139 7.40 1.05 6.50
N TYR A 140 7.77 2.10 7.22
CA TYR A 140 9.14 2.38 7.64
C TYR A 140 9.25 2.27 9.15
N ALA A 141 10.31 1.65 9.62
CA ALA A 141 10.62 1.52 11.05
C ALA A 141 12.14 1.68 11.27
N GLY A 142 12.53 2.14 12.46
CA GLY A 142 13.93 2.23 12.85
C GLY A 142 14.76 3.15 11.93
N GLY A 143 14.33 4.39 11.70
CA GLY A 143 15.10 5.39 10.97
C GLY A 143 15.06 5.21 9.45
N ASN A 144 13.89 5.28 8.85
CA ASN A 144 13.64 5.21 7.40
C ASN A 144 13.98 3.87 6.71
N ARG A 145 14.14 2.79 7.45
CA ARG A 145 14.27 1.44 6.85
C ARG A 145 12.89 0.96 6.42
N CYS A 146 12.71 0.67 5.14
CA CYS A 146 11.51 0.02 4.64
C CYS A 146 11.38 -1.37 5.31
N ALA A 147 10.31 -1.57 6.06
CA ALA A 147 10.02 -2.82 6.75
C ALA A 147 9.12 -3.73 5.88
N THR A 148 8.14 -3.15 5.19
CA THR A 148 7.26 -3.90 4.29
C THR A 148 6.57 -2.97 3.31
N VAL A 149 6.16 -3.54 2.18
CA VAL A 149 5.30 -2.90 1.18
C VAL A 149 4.08 -3.79 0.95
N VAL A 150 2.91 -3.18 0.97
CA VAL A 150 1.63 -3.82 0.66
C VAL A 150 0.93 -2.98 -0.39
N ALA A 151 0.43 -3.60 -1.44
CA ALA A 151 -0.42 -2.95 -2.41
C ALA A 151 -1.84 -3.53 -2.37
N VAL A 152 -2.83 -2.67 -2.52
CA VAL A 152 -4.24 -3.03 -2.68
C VAL A 152 -4.63 -2.64 -4.08
N ILE A 153 -5.22 -3.56 -4.84
CA ILE A 153 -5.61 -3.34 -6.23
C ILE A 153 -7.10 -3.61 -6.37
N ASP A 154 -7.83 -2.60 -6.81
CA ASP A 154 -9.27 -2.65 -7.08
C ASP A 154 -9.51 -2.78 -8.58
N SER A 155 -10.39 -3.70 -8.95
CA SER A 155 -10.81 -3.96 -10.31
C SER A 155 -12.29 -4.37 -10.36
N PRO A 156 -12.91 -4.47 -11.55
CA PRO A 156 -14.24 -5.07 -11.68
C PRO A 156 -14.34 -6.53 -11.21
N ALA A 157 -13.22 -7.24 -11.11
CA ALA A 157 -13.17 -8.60 -10.57
C ALA A 157 -13.06 -8.64 -9.05
N GLY A 158 -13.05 -7.49 -8.37
CA GLY A 158 -12.90 -7.33 -6.94
C GLY A 158 -11.53 -6.83 -6.52
N ARG A 159 -11.31 -6.79 -5.19
CA ARG A 159 -10.08 -6.34 -4.54
C ARG A 159 -9.13 -7.50 -4.29
N VAL A 160 -7.85 -7.30 -4.60
CA VAL A 160 -6.76 -8.17 -4.15
C VAL A 160 -5.74 -7.37 -3.35
N VAL A 161 -5.05 -8.08 -2.44
CA VAL A 161 -3.95 -7.53 -1.65
C VAL A 161 -2.66 -8.21 -2.10
N VAL A 162 -1.67 -7.40 -2.44
CA VAL A 162 -0.35 -7.85 -2.88
C VAL A 162 0.66 -7.45 -1.84
N ARG A 163 1.51 -8.35 -1.41
CA ARG A 163 2.61 -8.06 -0.50
C ARG A 163 3.92 -8.62 -1.05
N THR A 164 5.01 -7.95 -0.76
CA THR A 164 6.34 -8.49 -0.94
C THR A 164 6.82 -9.10 0.39
N ALA A 165 7.48 -10.24 0.31
CA ALA A 165 8.12 -10.89 1.44
C ALA A 165 9.52 -11.31 1.03
N ASN A 166 10.47 -11.17 1.95
CA ASN A 166 11.82 -11.71 1.80
C ASN A 166 11.89 -13.02 2.58
N GLU A 167 12.06 -14.14 1.87
CA GLU A 167 12.30 -15.43 2.51
C GLU A 167 13.80 -15.68 2.63
N PRO A 168 14.31 -16.01 3.83
CA PRO A 168 15.71 -16.32 4.01
C PRO A 168 16.16 -17.46 3.07
N GLY A 169 17.12 -17.17 2.19
CA GLY A 169 17.66 -18.13 1.21
C GLY A 169 16.84 -18.32 -0.07
N ALA A 170 15.62 -17.84 -0.16
CA ALA A 170 14.75 -17.98 -1.34
C ALA A 170 14.55 -16.67 -2.14
N GLY A 171 15.06 -15.53 -1.62
CA GLY A 171 14.93 -14.23 -2.26
C GLY A 171 13.60 -13.54 -1.98
N GLU A 172 13.27 -12.56 -2.81
CA GLU A 172 12.03 -11.77 -2.69
C GLU A 172 10.87 -12.49 -3.41
N TRP A 173 9.73 -12.58 -2.72
CA TRP A 173 8.50 -13.18 -3.21
C TRP A 173 7.35 -12.18 -3.23
N ILE A 174 6.42 -12.36 -4.16
CA ILE A 174 5.15 -11.65 -4.22
C ILE A 174 4.05 -12.64 -3.83
N SER A 175 3.16 -12.22 -2.91
CA SER A 175 1.93 -12.93 -2.56
C SER A 175 0.72 -12.07 -2.94
N VAL A 176 -0.29 -12.70 -3.52
CA VAL A 176 -1.55 -12.09 -3.96
C VAL A 176 -2.71 -12.75 -3.25
#